data_a9e7f70ad00acc5247a890d3290e9ef4
#
_entry.id   a9e7f70ad00acc5247a890d3290e9ef4
#
_cell.length_a   1.000
_cell.length_b   1.000
_cell.length_c   1.000
_cell.angle_alpha   90.00
_cell.angle_beta   90.00
_cell.angle_gamma   90.00
#
_symmetry.space_group_name_H-M   'P 1'
#
loop_
_entity.id
_entity.type
_entity.pdbx_description
1 polymer ?
#
loop_
_entity_poly.entity_id
_entity_poly.type
_entity_poly.pdbx_seq_one_letter_code
_entity_poly.pdbx_strand_id
1 'polypeptide(L)'
;RVDAASRLFVVGDLLDCEPSDVLPRAQRGRTLHAVRVLAPHELAPRLADGVEWIDPENDERLDVRVGAEVLEAYARALTARLEAWNTSFARRGQRHSTWSSATPFEDVVRAVLA
;
A
#
# COMPACT_ATOMS: atom_id res chain seq x y z
N ARG A 1 24.31 -8.25 13.65
CA ARG A 1 23.95 -7.20 14.62
C ARG A 1 23.57 -5.90 13.90
N VAL A 2 22.53 -5.24 14.39
CA VAL A 2 22.05 -3.99 13.81
C VAL A 2 22.49 -2.83 14.72
N ASP A 3 23.22 -1.89 14.15
CA ASP A 3 23.68 -0.70 14.88
C ASP A 3 22.55 0.31 15.07
N ALA A 4 22.73 1.23 16.05
CA ALA A 4 21.77 2.28 16.34
C ALA A 4 21.54 3.20 15.12
N ALA A 5 22.54 3.37 14.24
CA ALA A 5 22.45 4.17 13.04
C ALA A 5 21.99 3.39 11.81
N SER A 6 21.57 2.14 11.98
CA SER A 6 21.16 1.28 10.88
C SER A 6 19.86 1.75 10.24
N ARG A 7 19.73 1.42 8.97
CA ARG A 7 18.50 1.64 8.22
C ARG A 7 17.76 0.31 8.13
N LEU A 8 16.48 0.33 8.46
CA LEU A 8 15.63 -0.85 8.39
C LEU A 8 14.57 -0.65 7.31
N PHE A 9 14.44 -1.62 6.44
CA PHE A 9 13.41 -1.60 5.40
C PHE A 9 12.42 -2.72 5.66
N VAL A 10 11.13 -2.38 5.67
CA VAL A 10 10.05 -3.36 5.73
C VAL A 10 9.34 -3.32 4.40
N VAL A 11 9.36 -4.43 3.67
CA VAL A 11 8.84 -4.49 2.31
C VAL A 11 7.66 -5.46 2.24
N GLY A 12 6.58 -5.03 1.63
CA GLY A 12 5.40 -5.85 1.43
C GLY A 12 4.20 -5.04 0.98
N ASP A 13 3.04 -5.67 0.88
CA ASP A 13 1.82 -4.95 0.55
C ASP A 13 1.26 -4.17 1.74
N LEU A 14 1.55 -4.61 2.95
CA LEU A 14 1.19 -3.93 4.20
C LEU A 14 -0.31 -3.71 4.35
N LEU A 15 -1.13 -4.55 3.71
CA LEU A 15 -2.58 -4.39 3.73
C LEU A 15 -3.22 -4.99 4.99
N ASP A 16 -2.57 -5.98 5.60
CA ASP A 16 -3.09 -6.68 6.78
C ASP A 16 -2.54 -6.14 8.09
N CYS A 17 -1.81 -5.03 8.06
CA CYS A 17 -1.22 -4.47 9.27
C CYS A 17 -1.46 -2.96 9.36
N GLU A 18 -1.27 -2.43 10.56
CA GLU A 18 -1.39 -1.01 10.84
C GLU A 18 -0.01 -0.40 11.07
N PRO A 19 0.14 0.94 10.96
CA PRO A 19 1.42 1.58 11.26
C PRO A 19 1.97 1.21 12.65
N SER A 20 1.09 1.03 13.63
CA SER A 20 1.48 0.63 14.99
C SER A 20 2.10 -0.75 15.08
N ASP A 21 1.91 -1.60 14.07
CA ASP A 21 2.53 -2.91 14.02
C ASP A 21 3.98 -2.84 13.52
N VAL A 22 4.32 -1.80 12.79
CA VAL A 22 5.62 -1.67 12.11
C VAL A 22 6.51 -0.62 12.80
N LEU A 23 5.95 0.53 13.18
CA LEU A 23 6.70 1.64 13.75
C LEU A 23 7.56 1.29 14.99
N PRO A 24 7.13 0.38 15.89
CA PRO A 24 7.98 0.04 17.03
C PRO A 24 9.32 -0.57 16.66
N ARG A 25 9.49 -1.03 15.42
CA ARG A 25 10.76 -1.57 14.95
C ARG A 25 11.82 -0.49 14.74
N ALA A 26 11.43 0.80 14.73
CA ALA A 26 12.31 1.94 14.55
C ALA A 26 12.86 2.41 15.91
N GLN A 27 13.40 1.50 16.71
CA GLN A 27 13.91 1.82 18.02
C GLN A 27 15.39 2.23 17.98
N ARG A 28 15.82 2.98 18.99
CA ARG A 28 17.24 3.30 19.26
C ARG A 28 17.93 4.03 18.10
N GLY A 29 17.24 5.00 17.51
CA GLY A 29 17.82 5.82 16.46
C GLY A 29 17.88 5.15 15.08
N ARG A 30 17.30 3.96 14.92
CA ARG A 30 17.16 3.34 13.62
C ARG A 30 16.24 4.14 12.73
N THR A 31 16.61 4.31 11.47
CA THR A 31 15.67 4.82 10.49
C THR A 31 14.88 3.65 9.90
N LEU A 32 13.59 3.85 9.76
CA LEU A 32 12.67 2.86 9.23
C LEU A 32 12.03 3.38 7.95
N HIS A 33 12.07 2.58 6.92
CA HIS A 33 11.37 2.88 5.68
C HIS A 33 10.44 1.69 5.37
N ALA A 34 9.13 1.92 5.42
CA ALA A 34 8.16 0.94 4.97
C ALA A 34 7.97 1.11 3.46
N VAL A 35 8.31 0.08 2.72
CA VAL A 35 8.22 0.06 1.26
C VAL A 35 7.03 -0.80 0.88
N ARG A 36 5.92 -0.16 0.52
CA ARG A 36 4.71 -0.84 0.11
C ARG A 36 4.76 -1.13 -1.36
N VAL A 37 4.52 -2.37 -1.75
CA VAL A 37 4.49 -2.77 -3.15
C VAL A 37 3.11 -3.35 -3.45
N LEU A 38 2.41 -2.75 -4.40
CA LEU A 38 1.07 -3.17 -4.80
C LEU A 38 1.07 -3.48 -6.28
N ALA A 39 0.26 -4.48 -6.68
CA ALA A 39 0.08 -4.78 -8.09
C ALA A 39 -0.69 -3.64 -8.77
N PRO A 40 -0.49 -3.44 -10.09
CA PRO A 40 -1.22 -2.38 -10.80
C PRO A 40 -2.73 -2.44 -10.63
N HIS A 41 -3.32 -3.63 -10.61
CA HIS A 41 -4.76 -3.78 -10.42
C HIS A 41 -5.21 -3.47 -8.99
N GLU A 42 -4.32 -3.55 -8.02
CA GLU A 42 -4.62 -3.13 -6.64
C GLU A 42 -4.57 -1.61 -6.51
N LEU A 43 -3.65 -0.97 -7.23
CA LEU A 43 -3.53 0.49 -7.24
C LEU A 43 -4.65 1.15 -8.00
N ALA A 44 -5.05 0.59 -9.13
CA ALA A 44 -6.06 1.16 -10.02
C ALA A 44 -6.88 0.05 -10.69
N PRO A 45 -7.78 -0.59 -9.94
CA PRO A 45 -8.64 -1.62 -10.53
C PRO A 45 -9.56 -1.04 -11.59
N ARG A 46 -9.85 -1.83 -12.59
CA ARG A 46 -10.70 -1.43 -13.71
C ARG A 46 -11.80 -2.45 -13.95
N LEU A 47 -12.92 -1.95 -14.46
CA LEU A 47 -13.92 -2.81 -15.05
C LEU A 47 -13.39 -3.28 -16.41
N ALA A 48 -13.21 -4.59 -16.57
CA ALA A 48 -12.78 -5.15 -17.83
C ALA A 48 -14.00 -5.49 -18.68
N ASP A 49 -13.88 -5.33 -20.01
CA ASP A 49 -14.94 -5.69 -20.93
C ASP A 49 -15.25 -7.18 -20.82
N GLY A 50 -16.54 -7.51 -20.76
CA GLY A 50 -16.99 -8.89 -20.65
C GLY A 50 -16.86 -9.51 -19.26
N VAL A 51 -16.42 -8.76 -18.28
CA VAL A 51 -16.39 -9.22 -16.89
C VAL A 51 -17.73 -8.95 -16.25
N GLU A 52 -18.28 -9.97 -15.62
CA GLU A 52 -19.49 -9.84 -14.84
C GLU A 52 -19.15 -9.68 -13.37
N TRP A 53 -19.80 -8.73 -12.74
CA TRP A 53 -19.68 -8.52 -11.31
C TRP A 53 -20.85 -9.23 -10.63
N ILE A 54 -20.55 -10.14 -9.72
CA ILE A 54 -21.54 -10.95 -9.03
C ILE A 54 -21.42 -10.71 -7.54
N ASP A 55 -22.57 -10.48 -6.88
CA ASP A 55 -22.63 -10.41 -5.43
C ASP A 55 -22.48 -11.85 -4.89
N PRO A 56 -21.41 -12.15 -4.14
CA PRO A 56 -21.18 -13.50 -3.65
C PRO A 56 -22.21 -13.96 -2.62
N GLU A 57 -22.98 -13.07 -2.04
CA GLU A 57 -23.98 -13.42 -1.02
C GLU A 57 -25.30 -13.85 -1.63
N ASN A 58 -25.72 -13.23 -2.73
CA ASN A 58 -27.01 -13.52 -3.35
C ASN A 58 -26.92 -13.90 -4.83
N ASP A 59 -25.70 -14.03 -5.36
CA ASP A 59 -25.44 -14.43 -6.75
C ASP A 59 -26.10 -13.50 -7.77
N GLU A 60 -26.39 -12.27 -7.42
CA GLU A 60 -26.92 -11.27 -8.33
C GLU A 60 -25.79 -10.58 -9.11
N ARG A 61 -26.07 -10.27 -10.37
CA ARG A 61 -25.15 -9.53 -11.21
C ARG A 61 -25.23 -8.05 -10.90
N LEU A 62 -24.06 -7.43 -10.74
CA LEU A 62 -23.97 -5.98 -10.57
C LEU A 62 -23.95 -5.33 -11.95
N ASP A 63 -24.68 -4.23 -12.09
CA ASP A 63 -24.60 -3.45 -13.33
C ASP A 63 -23.30 -2.63 -13.35
N VAL A 64 -22.97 -2.04 -14.52
CA VAL A 64 -21.71 -1.30 -14.71
C VAL A 64 -21.63 -0.10 -13.78
N ARG A 65 -22.76 0.56 -13.51
CA ARG A 65 -22.76 1.73 -12.62
C ARG A 65 -22.41 1.34 -11.19
N VAL A 66 -22.98 0.25 -10.69
CA VAL A 66 -22.67 -0.24 -9.35
C VAL A 66 -21.21 -0.66 -9.25
N GLY A 67 -20.70 -1.30 -10.28
CA GLY A 67 -19.28 -1.65 -10.36
C GLY A 67 -18.38 -0.42 -10.33
N ALA A 68 -18.74 0.64 -11.05
CA ALA A 68 -18.00 1.89 -11.04
C ALA A 68 -18.02 2.55 -9.66
N GLU A 69 -19.16 2.55 -8.98
CA GLU A 69 -19.27 3.08 -7.62
C GLU A 69 -18.39 2.32 -6.62
N VAL A 70 -18.33 0.99 -6.76
CA VAL A 70 -17.47 0.15 -5.93
C VAL A 70 -16.00 0.50 -6.17
N LEU A 71 -15.59 0.68 -7.42
CA LEU A 71 -14.21 1.06 -7.75
C LEU A 71 -13.85 2.43 -7.21
N GLU A 72 -14.76 3.40 -7.26
CA GLU A 72 -14.53 4.72 -6.68
C GLU A 72 -14.38 4.65 -5.18
N ALA A 73 -15.23 3.87 -4.50
CA ALA A 73 -15.15 3.67 -3.06
C ALA A 73 -13.82 3.01 -2.67
N TYR A 74 -13.38 2.03 -3.45
CA TYR A 74 -12.09 1.38 -3.24
C TYR A 74 -10.94 2.39 -3.38
N ALA A 75 -10.97 3.20 -4.43
CA ALA A 75 -9.90 4.19 -4.66
C ALA A 75 -9.81 5.18 -3.51
N ARG A 76 -10.94 5.67 -3.02
CA ARG A 76 -10.97 6.58 -1.86
C ARG A 76 -10.43 5.90 -0.60
N ALA A 77 -10.85 4.66 -0.35
CA ALA A 77 -10.38 3.91 0.82
C ALA A 77 -8.87 3.66 0.76
N LEU A 78 -8.34 3.30 -0.40
CA LEU A 78 -6.92 3.10 -0.58
C LEU A 78 -6.14 4.39 -0.35
N THR A 79 -6.59 5.49 -0.97
CA THR A 79 -5.94 6.79 -0.80
C THR A 79 -5.89 7.20 0.67
N ALA A 80 -7.01 7.06 1.39
CA ALA A 80 -7.07 7.40 2.80
C ALA A 80 -6.11 6.53 3.62
N ARG A 81 -6.00 5.25 3.31
CA ARG A 81 -5.10 4.34 4.01
C ARG A 81 -3.64 4.71 3.77
N LEU A 82 -3.28 4.99 2.52
CA LEU A 82 -1.90 5.39 2.19
C LEU A 82 -1.53 6.71 2.84
N GLU A 83 -2.44 7.68 2.87
CA GLU A 83 -2.23 8.95 3.54
C GLU A 83 -2.07 8.78 5.05
N ALA A 84 -2.87 7.91 5.67
CA ALA A 84 -2.77 7.63 7.10
C ALA A 84 -1.41 7.03 7.45
N TRP A 85 -0.89 6.12 6.62
CA TRP A 85 0.44 5.56 6.80
C TRP A 85 1.52 6.63 6.64
N ASN A 86 1.42 7.45 5.61
CA ASN A 86 2.37 8.54 5.38
C ASN A 86 2.43 9.48 6.58
N THR A 87 1.26 9.87 7.10
CA THR A 87 1.17 10.77 8.24
C THR A 87 1.73 10.14 9.51
N SER A 88 1.37 8.89 9.79
CA SER A 88 1.85 8.19 10.99
C SER A 88 3.36 8.03 10.99
N PHE A 89 3.94 7.70 9.84
CA PHE A 89 5.38 7.55 9.72
C PHE A 89 6.10 8.90 9.81
N ALA A 90 5.57 9.92 9.13
CA ALA A 90 6.17 11.26 9.16
C ALA A 90 6.22 11.84 10.58
N ARG A 91 5.18 11.61 11.37
CA ARG A 91 5.15 12.07 12.78
C ARG A 91 6.26 11.47 13.63
N ARG A 92 6.76 10.31 13.25
CA ARG A 92 7.85 9.62 13.93
C ARG A 92 9.20 9.83 13.24
N GLY A 93 9.26 10.71 12.24
CA GLY A 93 10.48 10.93 11.46
C GLY A 93 10.86 9.74 10.59
N GLN A 94 9.91 8.88 10.26
CA GLN A 94 10.14 7.68 9.46
C GLN A 94 9.50 7.84 8.08
N ARG A 95 9.80 6.92 7.17
CA ARG A 95 9.37 7.03 5.78
C ARG A 95 8.47 5.85 5.39
N HIS A 96 7.48 6.17 4.60
CA HIS A 96 6.61 5.18 3.95
C HIS A 96 6.49 5.57 2.49
N SER A 97 6.65 4.61 1.59
CA SER A 97 6.48 4.83 0.15
C SER A 97 5.66 3.71 -0.46
N THR A 98 5.00 4.03 -1.56
CA THR A 98 4.14 3.08 -2.28
C THR A 98 4.62 2.96 -3.72
N TRP A 99 4.76 1.73 -4.19
CA TRP A 99 5.29 1.40 -5.50
C TRP A 99 4.41 0.37 -6.19
N SER A 100 4.34 0.46 -7.51
CA SER A 100 3.73 -0.59 -8.31
C SER A 100 4.70 -1.76 -8.46
N SER A 101 4.20 -2.98 -8.38
CA SER A 101 5.02 -4.17 -8.67
C SER A 101 5.49 -4.24 -10.12
N ALA A 102 4.89 -3.42 -11.01
CA ALA A 102 5.35 -3.28 -12.38
C ALA A 102 6.62 -2.41 -12.51
N THR A 103 6.97 -1.66 -11.46
CA THR A 103 8.20 -0.86 -11.45
C THR A 103 9.40 -1.79 -11.33
N PRO A 104 10.44 -1.62 -12.17
CA PRO A 104 11.64 -2.45 -12.03
C PRO A 104 12.23 -2.36 -10.62
N PHE A 105 12.60 -3.51 -10.07
CA PHE A 105 13.10 -3.59 -8.70
C PHE A 105 14.28 -2.66 -8.45
N GLU A 106 15.18 -2.57 -9.42
CA GLU A 106 16.37 -1.71 -9.33
C GLU A 106 16.00 -0.25 -9.16
N ASP A 107 14.93 0.20 -9.81
CA ASP A 107 14.46 1.58 -9.70
C ASP A 107 13.91 1.86 -8.30
N VAL A 108 13.19 0.90 -7.74
CA VAL A 108 12.67 1.02 -6.37
C VAL A 108 13.82 1.08 -5.37
N VAL A 109 14.78 0.18 -5.48
CA VAL A 109 15.94 0.14 -4.59
C VAL A 109 16.71 1.45 -4.66
N ARG A 110 16.95 1.95 -5.87
CA ARG A 110 17.69 3.21 -6.07
C ARG A 110 16.96 4.39 -5.42
N ALA A 111 15.65 4.43 -5.56
CA ALA A 111 14.85 5.52 -4.99
C ALA A 111 14.81 5.46 -3.46
N VAL A 112 14.67 4.28 -2.85
CA VAL A 112 14.54 4.17 -1.40
C VAL A 112 15.87 4.29 -0.68
N LEU A 113 16.99 4.03 -1.37
CA LEU A 113 18.33 4.19 -0.80
C LEU A 113 18.88 5.60 -0.96
N ALA A 114 18.24 6.41 -1.78
CA ALA A 114 18.69 7.79 -2.04
C ALA A 114 18.59 8.69 -0.81
#